data_e973934c22bc177ee0cd7ced2608ec5a
#
_entry.id   e973934c22bc177ee0cd7ced2608ec5a
#
_cell.length_a   1.000
_cell.length_b   1.000
_cell.length_c   1.000
_cell.angle_alpha   90.00
_cell.angle_beta   90.00
_cell.angle_gamma   90.00
#
_symmetry.space_group_name_H-M   'P 1'
#
loop_
_entity.id
_entity.type
_entity.pdbx_description
1 polymer ?
#
loop_
_entity_poly.entity_id
_entity_poly.type
_entity_poly.pdbx_seq_one_letter_code
_entity_poly.pdbx_strand_id
1 'polypeptide(L)'
;MTAVGGMSRSPIAIRRIGFDDHANVRYLHIKSMTAQSLEALSDTEIIAFVGFVNSPAYSDCLMAEDVYGAFIDGQLIGTASWHVNGDDGRTARISSVFVDLMFGRLGIGGRLLAEVEARASQSGFNQFGISATINAVPFFEKLGYREASRGVKTLGPDCSLPVAFLRKSALRLARVPAA
;
A
#
# COMPACT_ATOMS: atom_id res chain seq x y z
N MET A 1 -22.08 -6.04 -41.21
CA MET A 1 -22.09 -6.22 -39.73
C MET A 1 -20.67 -6.35 -39.26
N THR A 2 -20.10 -5.24 -38.79
CA THR A 2 -18.69 -5.17 -38.32
C THR A 2 -18.72 -5.46 -36.81
N ALA A 3 -18.11 -6.58 -36.43
CA ALA A 3 -17.92 -6.93 -35.03
C ALA A 3 -17.03 -5.89 -34.35
N VAL A 4 -17.58 -5.15 -33.41
CA VAL A 4 -16.81 -4.28 -32.50
C VAL A 4 -15.98 -5.21 -31.62
N GLY A 5 -14.67 -5.29 -31.92
CA GLY A 5 -13.72 -6.03 -31.15
C GLY A 5 -13.73 -5.53 -29.72
N GLY A 6 -14.22 -6.34 -28.78
CA GLY A 6 -14.09 -6.09 -27.37
C GLY A 6 -12.61 -6.01 -27.04
N MET A 7 -12.12 -4.84 -26.61
CA MET A 7 -10.79 -4.70 -26.04
C MET A 7 -10.73 -5.59 -24.80
N SER A 8 -10.16 -6.79 -24.97
CA SER A 8 -9.81 -7.65 -23.84
C SER A 8 -8.83 -6.89 -22.98
N ARG A 9 -9.27 -6.45 -21.80
CA ARG A 9 -8.36 -5.83 -20.84
C ARG A 9 -7.35 -6.88 -20.40
N SER A 10 -6.09 -6.58 -20.57
CA SER A 10 -5.00 -7.44 -20.09
C SER A 10 -5.18 -7.76 -18.60
N PRO A 11 -4.96 -9.02 -18.19
CA PRO A 11 -5.13 -9.40 -16.80
C PRO A 11 -4.13 -8.67 -15.90
N ILE A 12 -4.59 -8.28 -14.72
CA ILE A 12 -3.72 -7.70 -13.69
C ILE A 12 -2.98 -8.84 -13.00
N ALA A 13 -1.66 -8.83 -13.12
CA ALA A 13 -0.77 -9.74 -12.40
C ALA A 13 -0.28 -9.09 -11.10
N ILE A 14 -0.34 -9.81 -9.97
CA ILE A 14 0.25 -9.38 -8.71
C ILE A 14 1.43 -10.28 -8.41
N ARG A 15 2.61 -9.68 -8.18
CA ARG A 15 3.83 -10.41 -7.81
C ARG A 15 4.68 -9.60 -6.84
N ARG A 16 5.61 -10.27 -6.16
CA ARG A 16 6.62 -9.63 -5.33
C ARG A 16 7.52 -8.74 -6.20
N ILE A 17 7.88 -7.56 -5.67
CA ILE A 17 8.81 -6.63 -6.29
C ILE A 17 10.23 -7.17 -6.15
N GLY A 18 11.00 -7.12 -7.23
CA GLY A 18 12.43 -7.38 -7.25
C GLY A 18 13.25 -6.09 -7.24
N PHE A 19 14.56 -6.22 -7.11
CA PHE A 19 15.48 -5.07 -7.11
C PHE A 19 15.35 -4.22 -8.39
N ASP A 20 15.18 -4.87 -9.54
CA ASP A 20 15.04 -4.19 -10.84
C ASP A 20 13.76 -3.33 -10.95
N ASP A 21 12.76 -3.61 -10.11
CA ASP A 21 11.52 -2.84 -10.09
C ASP A 21 11.63 -1.54 -9.25
N HIS A 22 12.67 -1.38 -8.43
CA HIS A 22 12.76 -0.28 -7.43
C HIS A 22 12.65 1.11 -8.05
N ALA A 23 13.21 1.34 -9.24
CA ALA A 23 13.07 2.62 -9.94
C ALA A 23 11.60 2.92 -10.29
N ASN A 24 10.87 1.92 -10.77
CA ASN A 24 9.45 2.03 -11.10
C ASN A 24 8.59 2.23 -9.84
N VAL A 25 8.96 1.58 -8.72
CA VAL A 25 8.29 1.77 -7.42
C VAL A 25 8.44 3.22 -6.95
N ARG A 26 9.66 3.79 -7.00
CA ARG A 26 9.92 5.19 -6.63
C ARG A 26 9.09 6.14 -7.49
N TYR A 27 9.11 5.95 -8.79
CA TYR A 27 8.34 6.76 -9.73
C TYR A 27 6.84 6.70 -9.42
N LEU A 28 6.30 5.50 -9.22
CA LEU A 28 4.89 5.30 -8.90
C LEU A 28 4.52 6.00 -7.59
N HIS A 29 5.33 5.86 -6.54
CA HIS A 29 5.03 6.45 -5.22
C HIS A 29 5.05 7.97 -5.27
N ILE A 30 6.06 8.59 -5.92
CA ILE A 30 6.13 10.04 -6.11
C ILE A 30 4.91 10.53 -6.90
N LYS A 31 4.64 9.92 -8.05
CA LYS A 31 3.52 10.28 -8.91
C LYS A 31 2.18 10.19 -8.18
N SER A 32 1.96 9.07 -7.49
CA SER A 32 0.70 8.83 -6.78
C SER A 32 0.52 9.76 -5.58
N MET A 33 1.55 9.96 -4.77
CA MET A 33 1.49 10.87 -3.63
C MET A 33 1.22 12.30 -4.09
N THR A 34 1.97 12.78 -5.08
CA THR A 34 1.78 14.14 -5.60
C THR A 34 0.38 14.35 -6.15
N ALA A 35 -0.16 13.37 -6.88
CA ALA A 35 -1.46 13.51 -7.51
C ALA A 35 -2.65 13.34 -6.56
N GLN A 36 -2.51 12.50 -5.52
CA GLN A 36 -3.62 12.12 -4.63
C GLN A 36 -3.69 12.94 -3.34
N SER A 37 -2.63 13.62 -2.97
CA SER A 37 -2.51 14.26 -1.66
C SER A 37 -2.53 15.79 -1.70
N LEU A 38 -2.83 16.39 -2.87
CA LEU A 38 -2.84 17.86 -3.05
C LEU A 38 -3.77 18.62 -2.08
N GLU A 39 -4.84 17.96 -1.61
CA GLU A 39 -5.77 18.57 -0.63
C GLU A 39 -5.44 18.18 0.82
N ALA A 40 -4.60 17.17 1.03
CA ALA A 40 -4.32 16.59 2.35
C ALA A 40 -2.93 16.95 2.89
N LEU A 41 -2.00 17.34 2.03
CA LEU A 41 -0.62 17.66 2.36
C LEU A 41 -0.26 19.04 1.80
N SER A 42 0.59 19.76 2.53
CA SER A 42 1.22 20.99 2.06
C SER A 42 2.31 20.70 1.02
N ASP A 43 2.66 21.70 0.21
CA ASP A 43 3.78 21.60 -0.73
C ASP A 43 5.08 21.20 -0.04
N THR A 44 5.34 21.70 1.16
CA THR A 44 6.51 21.34 1.96
C THR A 44 6.54 19.85 2.32
N GLU A 45 5.40 19.27 2.70
CA GLU A 45 5.28 17.84 3.02
C GLU A 45 5.44 16.98 1.77
N ILE A 46 4.90 17.41 0.64
CA ILE A 46 5.08 16.72 -0.66
C ILE A 46 6.56 16.74 -1.07
N ILE A 47 7.23 17.89 -0.99
CA ILE A 47 8.67 18.03 -1.29
C ILE A 47 9.50 17.13 -0.37
N ALA A 48 9.19 17.11 0.93
CA ALA A 48 9.88 16.25 1.90
C ALA A 48 9.68 14.76 1.56
N PHE A 49 8.47 14.35 1.16
CA PHE A 49 8.20 12.99 0.73
C PHE A 49 8.99 12.62 -0.54
N VAL A 50 9.01 13.49 -1.54
CA VAL A 50 9.79 13.29 -2.78
C VAL A 50 11.28 13.14 -2.46
N GLY A 51 11.82 13.99 -1.58
CA GLY A 51 13.20 13.91 -1.09
C GLY A 51 13.49 12.58 -0.39
N PHE A 52 12.59 12.13 0.48
CA PHE A 52 12.70 10.83 1.15
C PHE A 52 12.69 9.67 0.16
N VAL A 53 11.75 9.63 -0.78
CA VAL A 53 11.66 8.55 -1.79
C VAL A 53 12.90 8.48 -2.67
N ASN A 54 13.58 9.60 -2.92
CA ASN A 54 14.83 9.66 -3.68
C ASN A 54 16.08 9.38 -2.82
N SER A 55 15.94 9.19 -1.52
CA SER A 55 17.07 8.96 -0.61
C SER A 55 17.50 7.48 -0.55
N PRO A 56 18.74 7.18 -0.10
CA PRO A 56 19.16 5.81 0.19
C PRO A 56 18.31 5.13 1.27
N ALA A 57 17.86 5.87 2.28
CA ALA A 57 17.02 5.35 3.35
C ALA A 57 15.72 4.72 2.83
N TYR A 58 15.16 5.24 1.73
CA TYR A 58 13.99 4.64 1.11
C TYR A 58 14.29 3.28 0.46
N SER A 59 15.49 3.11 -0.12
CA SER A 59 15.92 1.79 -0.61
C SER A 59 15.98 0.77 0.51
N ASP A 60 16.51 1.17 1.66
CA ASP A 60 16.59 0.31 2.83
C ASP A 60 15.19 -0.10 3.31
N CYS A 61 14.23 0.82 3.29
CA CYS A 61 12.83 0.51 3.59
C CYS A 61 12.25 -0.52 2.60
N LEU A 62 12.45 -0.33 1.29
CA LEU A 62 11.95 -1.27 0.26
C LEU A 62 12.56 -2.68 0.41
N MET A 63 13.83 -2.76 0.83
CA MET A 63 14.50 -4.03 1.05
C MET A 63 14.07 -4.72 2.36
N ALA A 64 13.67 -3.94 3.36
CA ALA A 64 13.22 -4.46 4.66
C ALA A 64 11.77 -4.95 4.65
N GLU A 65 10.97 -4.56 3.66
CA GLU A 65 9.56 -4.88 3.54
C GLU A 65 9.29 -5.94 2.45
N ASP A 66 8.24 -6.73 2.63
CA ASP A 66 7.71 -7.57 1.56
C ASP A 66 6.78 -6.74 0.68
N VAL A 67 7.31 -6.21 -0.42
CA VAL A 67 6.58 -5.34 -1.35
C VAL A 67 6.00 -6.17 -2.50
N TYR A 68 4.71 -5.98 -2.77
CA TYR A 68 3.98 -6.57 -3.90
C TYR A 68 3.56 -5.48 -4.88
N GLY A 69 3.67 -5.76 -6.16
CA GLY A 69 3.27 -4.88 -7.25
C GLY A 69 2.14 -5.48 -8.08
N ALA A 70 1.23 -4.65 -8.53
CA ALA A 70 0.25 -4.96 -9.56
C ALA A 70 0.76 -4.48 -10.92
N PHE A 71 0.67 -5.35 -11.92
CA PHE A 71 1.20 -5.11 -13.27
C PHE A 71 0.12 -5.35 -14.33
N ILE A 72 0.10 -4.48 -15.35
CA ILE A 72 -0.62 -4.68 -16.63
C ILE A 72 0.41 -4.56 -17.75
N ASP A 73 0.51 -5.56 -18.60
CA ASP A 73 1.45 -5.60 -19.73
C ASP A 73 2.91 -5.24 -19.33
N GLY A 74 3.32 -5.70 -18.15
CA GLY A 74 4.65 -5.42 -17.59
C GLY A 74 4.81 -4.04 -16.94
N GLN A 75 3.83 -3.16 -17.03
CA GLN A 75 3.84 -1.85 -16.38
C GLN A 75 3.38 -1.98 -14.93
N LEU A 76 4.16 -1.46 -13.98
CA LEU A 76 3.78 -1.34 -12.58
C LEU A 76 2.72 -0.25 -12.41
N ILE A 77 1.55 -0.63 -11.87
CA ILE A 77 0.39 0.26 -11.72
C ILE A 77 -0.09 0.42 -10.28
N GLY A 78 0.47 -0.34 -9.34
CA GLY A 78 0.18 -0.21 -7.92
C GLY A 78 1.11 -1.05 -7.08
N THR A 79 1.21 -0.72 -5.80
CA THR A 79 1.99 -1.45 -4.80
C THR A 79 1.22 -1.59 -3.50
N ALA A 80 1.60 -2.54 -2.67
CA ALA A 80 1.37 -2.62 -1.25
C ALA A 80 2.50 -3.42 -0.61
N SER A 81 2.81 -3.17 0.64
CA SER A 81 3.83 -3.90 1.38
C SER A 81 3.36 -4.28 2.77
N TRP A 82 4.06 -5.22 3.39
CA TRP A 82 3.89 -5.53 4.79
C TRP A 82 5.24 -5.86 5.45
N HIS A 83 5.32 -5.62 6.73
CA HIS A 83 6.46 -6.01 7.58
C HIS A 83 6.00 -6.23 9.03
N VAL A 84 6.86 -6.84 9.82
CA VAL A 84 6.59 -7.07 11.24
C VAL A 84 6.69 -5.73 11.99
N ASN A 85 5.67 -5.40 12.78
CA ASN A 85 5.76 -4.27 13.69
C ASN A 85 6.58 -4.71 14.92
N GLY A 86 7.71 -4.04 15.19
CA GLY A 86 8.67 -4.47 16.20
C GLY A 86 8.18 -4.46 17.65
N ASP A 87 7.06 -3.79 17.94
CA ASP A 87 6.68 -3.50 19.33
C ASP A 87 5.83 -4.57 20.01
N ASP A 88 5.04 -5.37 19.30
CA ASP A 88 4.12 -6.34 19.91
C ASP A 88 4.20 -7.76 19.35
N GLY A 89 4.90 -7.97 18.23
CA GLY A 89 5.03 -9.26 17.55
C GLY A 89 3.71 -9.89 17.08
N ARG A 90 2.59 -9.15 17.15
CA ARG A 90 1.24 -9.63 16.81
C ARG A 90 0.62 -8.88 15.65
N THR A 91 1.10 -7.66 15.39
CA THR A 91 0.57 -6.77 14.37
C THR A 91 1.51 -6.74 13.18
N ALA A 92 0.99 -7.04 11.99
CA ALA A 92 1.67 -6.73 10.74
C ALA A 92 1.39 -5.28 10.36
N ARG A 93 2.45 -4.54 10.03
CA ARG A 93 2.34 -3.20 9.47
C ARG A 93 2.16 -3.30 7.97
N ILE A 94 1.09 -2.73 7.46
CA ILE A 94 0.86 -2.55 6.03
C ILE A 94 1.33 -1.15 5.65
N SER A 95 2.07 -1.06 4.56
CA SER A 95 2.71 0.17 4.06
C SER A 95 2.64 0.25 2.54
N SER A 96 3.14 1.34 1.97
CA SER A 96 3.38 1.50 0.52
C SER A 96 2.18 1.18 -0.36
N VAL A 97 0.95 1.48 0.13
CA VAL A 97 -0.30 1.26 -0.62
C VAL A 97 -0.49 2.43 -1.56
N PHE A 98 -0.08 2.25 -2.81
CA PHE A 98 -0.20 3.25 -3.88
C PHE A 98 -0.81 2.62 -5.12
N VAL A 99 -1.63 3.37 -5.84
CA VAL A 99 -2.18 2.99 -7.15
C VAL A 99 -2.08 4.19 -8.07
N ASP A 100 -1.61 3.97 -9.29
CA ASP A 100 -1.62 5.00 -10.32
C ASP A 100 -3.05 5.45 -10.61
N LEU A 101 -3.29 6.78 -10.57
CA LEU A 101 -4.62 7.37 -10.78
C LEU A 101 -5.24 6.97 -12.12
N MET A 102 -4.42 6.77 -13.16
CA MET A 102 -4.89 6.33 -14.48
C MET A 102 -5.58 4.96 -14.43
N PHE A 103 -5.27 4.16 -13.41
CA PHE A 103 -5.83 2.83 -13.16
C PHE A 103 -6.73 2.80 -11.91
N GLY A 104 -7.17 3.96 -11.46
CA GLY A 104 -8.11 4.07 -10.34
C GLY A 104 -9.44 3.37 -10.62
N ARG A 105 -10.17 3.03 -9.55
CA ARG A 105 -11.50 2.38 -9.59
C ARG A 105 -11.57 0.97 -10.24
N LEU A 106 -10.44 0.35 -10.54
CA LEU A 106 -10.35 -1.03 -11.03
C LEU A 106 -10.21 -2.05 -9.87
N GLY A 107 -10.34 -1.61 -8.63
CA GLY A 107 -10.18 -2.46 -7.45
C GLY A 107 -8.75 -2.91 -7.17
N ILE A 108 -7.75 -2.31 -7.82
CA ILE A 108 -6.33 -2.71 -7.70
C ILE A 108 -5.83 -2.57 -6.26
N GLY A 109 -6.11 -1.44 -5.61
CA GLY A 109 -5.72 -1.21 -4.21
C GLY A 109 -6.29 -2.24 -3.26
N GLY A 110 -7.57 -2.61 -3.43
CA GLY A 110 -8.21 -3.66 -2.62
C GLY A 110 -7.59 -5.04 -2.86
N ARG A 111 -7.25 -5.38 -4.11
CA ARG A 111 -6.58 -6.64 -4.45
C ARG A 111 -5.16 -6.72 -3.87
N LEU A 112 -4.38 -5.64 -3.99
CA LEU A 112 -3.05 -5.54 -3.40
C LEU A 112 -3.11 -5.66 -1.87
N LEU A 113 -4.06 -4.97 -1.24
CA LEU A 113 -4.24 -5.04 0.21
C LEU A 113 -4.60 -6.46 0.65
N ALA A 114 -5.53 -7.13 -0.05
CA ALA A 114 -5.89 -8.51 0.24
C ALA A 114 -4.69 -9.48 0.10
N GLU A 115 -3.82 -9.27 -0.90
CA GLU A 115 -2.60 -10.08 -1.07
C GLU A 115 -1.65 -9.91 0.12
N VAL A 116 -1.31 -8.68 0.53
CA VAL A 116 -0.37 -8.47 1.64
C VAL A 116 -0.95 -8.90 2.98
N GLU A 117 -2.25 -8.73 3.21
CA GLU A 117 -2.95 -9.26 4.38
C GLU A 117 -2.90 -10.80 4.42
N ALA A 118 -3.10 -11.45 3.27
CA ALA A 118 -3.01 -12.90 3.18
C ALA A 118 -1.59 -13.41 3.49
N ARG A 119 -0.55 -12.73 2.98
CA ARG A 119 0.86 -13.06 3.27
C ARG A 119 1.20 -12.88 4.74
N ALA A 120 0.80 -11.76 5.33
CA ALA A 120 0.97 -11.51 6.75
C ALA A 120 0.23 -12.58 7.60
N SER A 121 -0.99 -12.95 7.21
CA SER A 121 -1.77 -13.99 7.89
C SER A 121 -1.11 -15.37 7.80
N GLN A 122 -0.55 -15.73 6.64
CA GLN A 122 0.22 -16.98 6.46
C GLN A 122 1.46 -17.01 7.35
N SER A 123 2.02 -15.83 7.67
CA SER A 123 3.14 -15.68 8.61
C SER A 123 2.69 -15.62 10.09
N GLY A 124 1.40 -15.83 10.37
CA GLY A 124 0.86 -15.93 11.73
C GLY A 124 0.27 -14.64 12.30
N PHE A 125 0.25 -13.54 11.53
CA PHE A 125 -0.33 -12.28 11.99
C PHE A 125 -1.83 -12.25 11.78
N ASN A 126 -2.56 -11.74 12.78
CA ASN A 126 -4.02 -11.60 12.72
C ASN A 126 -4.50 -10.16 13.02
N GLN A 127 -3.57 -9.25 13.21
CA GLN A 127 -3.82 -7.82 13.37
C GLN A 127 -3.04 -7.06 12.30
N PHE A 128 -3.67 -6.07 11.69
CA PHE A 128 -3.07 -5.21 10.67
C PHE A 128 -3.15 -3.76 11.09
N GLY A 129 -2.05 -3.03 10.93
CA GLY A 129 -1.97 -1.59 11.20
C GLY A 129 -1.52 -0.83 9.96
N ILE A 130 -2.16 0.30 9.69
CA ILE A 130 -1.85 1.20 8.58
C ILE A 130 -1.69 2.62 9.12
N SER A 131 -0.73 3.37 8.56
CA SER A 131 -0.66 4.83 8.66
C SER A 131 -1.01 5.40 7.29
N ALA A 132 -2.14 6.08 7.21
CA ALA A 132 -2.67 6.62 5.94
C ALA A 132 -2.76 8.13 5.98
N THR A 133 -2.56 8.79 4.85
CA THR A 133 -2.92 10.20 4.69
C THR A 133 -4.43 10.36 4.93
N ILE A 134 -4.84 11.52 5.43
CA ILE A 134 -6.23 11.72 5.91
C ILE A 134 -7.26 11.50 4.79
N ASN A 135 -6.95 11.89 3.56
CA ASN A 135 -7.82 11.69 2.39
C ASN A 135 -7.96 10.21 1.97
N ALA A 136 -7.06 9.32 2.40
CA ALA A 136 -7.12 7.89 2.11
C ALA A 136 -7.94 7.08 3.14
N VAL A 137 -8.29 7.67 4.27
CA VAL A 137 -9.08 7.00 5.35
C VAL A 137 -10.34 6.33 4.80
N PRO A 138 -11.20 6.98 3.99
CA PRO A 138 -12.42 6.34 3.50
C PRO A 138 -12.18 5.08 2.65
N PHE A 139 -11.05 5.03 1.92
CA PHE A 139 -10.66 3.85 1.16
C PHE A 139 -10.41 2.65 2.09
N PHE A 140 -9.62 2.85 3.15
CA PHE A 140 -9.30 1.78 4.09
C PHE A 140 -10.50 1.36 4.94
N GLU A 141 -11.37 2.30 5.31
CA GLU A 141 -12.60 1.99 6.05
C GLU A 141 -13.54 1.06 5.27
N LYS A 142 -13.67 1.26 3.96
CA LYS A 142 -14.43 0.37 3.08
C LYS A 142 -13.86 -1.06 3.04
N LEU A 143 -12.58 -1.23 3.36
CA LEU A 143 -11.88 -2.52 3.40
C LEU A 143 -11.80 -3.11 4.82
N GLY A 144 -12.53 -2.53 5.77
CA GLY A 144 -12.70 -3.06 7.12
C GLY A 144 -11.70 -2.53 8.15
N TYR A 145 -10.88 -1.56 7.79
CA TYR A 145 -10.05 -0.84 8.76
C TYR A 145 -10.88 0.15 9.56
N ARG A 146 -10.43 0.44 10.78
CA ARG A 146 -11.03 1.46 11.64
C ARG A 146 -9.95 2.43 12.10
N GLU A 147 -10.25 3.73 12.02
CA GLU A 147 -9.38 4.76 12.54
C GLU A 147 -9.29 4.63 14.08
N ALA A 148 -8.08 4.55 14.59
CA ALA A 148 -7.80 4.48 16.02
C ALA A 148 -7.35 5.83 16.58
N SER A 149 -6.56 6.60 15.82
CA SER A 149 -6.04 7.90 16.21
C SER A 149 -5.49 8.66 15.00
N ARG A 150 -5.17 9.93 15.21
CA ARG A 150 -4.45 10.77 14.24
C ARG A 150 -3.16 11.28 14.86
N GLY A 151 -2.19 11.58 14.03
CA GLY A 151 -0.90 12.09 14.48
C GLY A 151 0.03 12.37 13.32
N VAL A 152 1.31 12.37 13.62
CA VAL A 152 2.39 12.58 12.65
C VAL A 152 3.23 11.30 12.57
N LYS A 153 3.54 10.86 11.37
CA LYS A 153 4.46 9.76 11.13
C LYS A 153 5.74 10.28 10.50
N THR A 154 6.86 10.01 11.15
CA THR A 154 8.20 10.26 10.59
C THR A 154 8.58 9.09 9.69
N LEU A 155 8.88 9.38 8.43
CA LEU A 155 9.30 8.44 7.41
C LEU A 155 10.82 8.44 7.22
N GLY A 156 11.47 9.55 7.49
CA GLY A 156 12.90 9.75 7.38
C GLY A 156 13.32 11.01 8.14
N PRO A 157 14.61 11.35 8.17
CA PRO A 157 15.14 12.46 8.98
C PRO A 157 14.42 13.80 8.75
N ASP A 158 14.06 14.08 7.50
CA ASP A 158 13.44 15.34 7.09
C ASP A 158 12.03 15.16 6.52
N CYS A 159 11.41 14.00 6.74
CA CYS A 159 10.07 13.70 6.23
C CYS A 159 9.14 13.24 7.33
N SER A 160 8.20 14.10 7.70
CA SER A 160 7.11 13.79 8.63
C SER A 160 5.79 14.21 8.01
N LEU A 161 4.79 13.31 8.05
CA LEU A 161 3.48 13.53 7.43
C LEU A 161 2.36 13.39 8.45
N PRO A 162 1.30 14.22 8.35
CA PRO A 162 0.08 14.03 9.12
C PRO A 162 -0.64 12.76 8.60
N VAL A 163 -1.01 11.89 9.51
CA VAL A 163 -1.63 10.60 9.20
C VAL A 163 -2.75 10.23 10.16
N ALA A 164 -3.64 9.37 9.70
CA ALA A 164 -4.51 8.56 10.53
C ALA A 164 -3.88 7.18 10.73
N PHE A 165 -3.94 6.67 11.95
CA PHE A 165 -3.55 5.30 12.30
C PHE A 165 -4.80 4.44 12.31
N LEU A 166 -4.85 3.44 11.41
CA LEU A 166 -5.98 2.54 11.28
C LEU A 166 -5.58 1.11 11.64
N ARG A 167 -6.56 0.34 12.12
CA ARG A 167 -6.40 -1.06 12.51
C ARG A 167 -7.50 -1.93 11.92
N LYS A 168 -7.14 -3.19 11.64
CA LYS A 168 -8.05 -4.24 11.23
C LYS A 168 -7.62 -5.56 11.86
N SER A 169 -8.60 -6.34 12.34
CA SER A 169 -8.36 -7.73 12.73
C SER A 169 -8.72 -8.65 11.59
N ALA A 170 -7.88 -9.65 11.30
CA ALA A 170 -8.25 -10.72 10.40
C ALA A 170 -9.49 -11.44 10.96
N LEU A 171 -10.48 -11.70 10.13
CA LEU A 171 -11.59 -12.57 10.50
C LEU A 171 -10.99 -13.93 10.86
N ARG A 172 -11.11 -14.35 12.11
CA ARG A 172 -10.86 -15.75 12.48
C ARG A 172 -11.89 -16.56 11.72
N LEU A 173 -11.47 -17.28 10.69
CA LEU A 173 -12.23 -18.43 10.20
C LEU A 173 -12.44 -19.30 11.43
N ALA A 174 -13.68 -19.45 11.89
CA ALA A 174 -14.02 -20.32 12.99
C ALA A 174 -13.39 -21.69 12.68
N ARG A 175 -12.50 -22.16 13.54
CA ARG A 175 -12.03 -23.55 13.48
C ARG A 175 -13.28 -24.39 13.62
N VAL A 176 -13.68 -25.07 12.57
CA VAL A 176 -14.65 -26.15 12.66
C VAL A 176 -14.02 -27.15 13.63
N PRO A 177 -14.62 -27.46 14.77
CA PRO A 177 -14.09 -28.49 15.64
C PRO A 177 -14.09 -29.79 14.85
N ALA A 178 -12.93 -30.46 14.79
CA ALA A 178 -12.85 -31.81 14.25
C ALA A 178 -13.76 -32.69 15.07
N ALA A 179 -14.71 -33.35 14.38
CA ALA A 179 -15.58 -34.36 14.94
C ALA A 179 -14.81 -35.65 15.27
#